data_49fe88c12535464535986afb15f96541
#
_entry.id   49fe88c12535464535986afb15f96541
#
_cell.length_a   1.000
_cell.length_b   1.000
_cell.length_c   1.000
_cell.angle_alpha   90.00
_cell.angle_beta   90.00
_cell.angle_gamma   90.00
#
_symmetry.space_group_name_H-M   'P 1'
#
loop_
_entity.id
_entity.type
_entity.pdbx_description
1 polymer ?
#
loop_
_entity_poly.entity_id
_entity_poly.type
_entity_poly.pdbx_seq_one_letter_code
_entity_poly.pdbx_strand_id
1 'polypeptide(L)'
;HRMNRGNILVLSHPYNLYDSFINMDLIHKVKKMGYRLFTVEEMEPQKINMYANQLEKRMFWTFGRELIGAGLCAIEEEFRWDGMIFLSSFACGLDSIIADFIERKIRRKGTLPFMQLFIDEHTGEAGIDTRIEAFIEMIERRRDYGGNLSPYGECVYRS
;
A
#
# COMPACT_ATOMS: atom_id res chain seq x y z
N HIS A 1 22.01 3.50 14.60
CA HIS A 1 21.66 2.84 13.33
C HIS A 1 20.42 1.96 13.55
N ARG A 2 19.22 2.52 13.34
CA ARG A 2 18.02 1.69 13.21
C ARG A 2 18.16 0.93 11.88
N MET A 3 18.32 -0.37 11.97
CA MET A 3 18.35 -1.25 10.78
C MET A 3 17.05 -1.06 10.02
N ASN A 4 17.14 -0.74 8.73
CA ASN A 4 15.99 -0.73 7.84
C ASN A 4 15.45 -2.16 7.75
N ARG A 5 14.27 -2.39 8.33
CA ARG A 5 13.60 -3.70 8.31
C ARG A 5 12.93 -3.99 6.98
N GLY A 6 12.59 -2.95 6.22
CA GLY A 6 11.94 -3.13 4.93
C GLY A 6 11.33 -1.86 4.37
N ASN A 7 10.76 -2.00 3.18
CA ASN A 7 10.20 -0.94 2.39
C ASN A 7 8.69 -1.12 2.23
N ILE A 8 7.94 -0.07 2.55
CA ILE A 8 6.49 -0.02 2.38
C ILE A 8 6.14 1.10 1.42
N LEU A 9 5.37 0.78 0.38
CA LEU A 9 4.85 1.76 -0.56
C LEU A 9 3.51 2.28 -0.08
N VAL A 10 3.35 3.60 -0.04
CA VAL A 10 2.06 4.26 0.23
C VAL A 10 1.49 4.78 -1.09
N LEU A 11 0.34 4.25 -1.48
CA LEU A 11 -0.46 4.77 -2.57
C LEU A 11 -1.47 5.76 -2.02
N SER A 12 -1.30 7.03 -2.35
CA SER A 12 -2.19 8.09 -1.90
C SER A 12 -2.12 9.28 -2.85
N HIS A 13 -3.19 10.06 -2.90
CA HIS A 13 -3.14 11.36 -3.55
C HIS A 13 -2.20 12.29 -2.77
N PRO A 14 -1.47 13.19 -3.46
CA PRO A 14 -0.50 14.08 -2.80
C PRO A 14 -1.08 14.90 -1.65
N TYR A 15 -2.32 15.38 -1.79
CA TYR A 15 -2.97 16.20 -0.75
C TYR A 15 -3.17 15.44 0.58
N ASN A 16 -3.33 14.12 0.56
CA ASN A 16 -3.45 13.31 1.76
C ASN A 16 -2.11 13.17 2.50
N LEU A 17 -1.01 13.13 1.76
CA LEU A 17 0.35 13.02 2.33
C LEU A 17 0.84 14.33 2.93
N TYR A 18 0.32 15.46 2.46
CA TYR A 18 0.66 16.79 3.01
C TYR A 18 -0.24 17.21 4.18
N ASP A 19 -1.28 16.46 4.49
CA ASP A 19 -2.03 16.67 5.72
C ASP A 19 -1.12 16.34 6.90
N SER A 20 -0.88 17.32 7.76
CA SER A 20 0.04 17.21 8.89
C SER A 20 -0.35 16.09 9.87
N PHE A 21 -1.64 15.85 10.04
CA PHE A 21 -2.17 14.78 10.89
C PHE A 21 -1.82 13.40 10.33
N ILE A 22 -2.05 13.18 9.05
CA ILE A 22 -1.74 11.91 8.37
C ILE A 22 -0.23 11.71 8.28
N ASN A 23 0.52 12.75 7.93
CA ASN A 23 1.96 12.67 7.72
C ASN A 23 2.72 12.41 9.02
N MET A 24 2.38 13.11 10.12
CA MET A 24 3.07 12.95 11.40
C MET A 24 2.82 11.58 12.03
N ASP A 25 1.58 11.10 12.00
CA ASP A 25 1.23 9.85 12.68
C ASP A 25 1.63 8.61 11.88
N LEU A 26 1.23 8.50 10.62
CA LEU A 26 1.51 7.33 9.81
C LEU A 26 3.03 7.16 9.55
N ILE A 27 3.67 8.18 9.02
CA ILE A 27 5.08 8.11 8.65
C ILE A 27 5.96 7.92 9.87
N HIS A 28 5.68 8.66 10.93
CA HIS A 28 6.45 8.56 12.17
C HIS A 28 6.34 7.18 12.82
N LYS A 29 5.14 6.62 12.87
CA LYS A 29 4.88 5.29 13.44
C LYS A 29 5.59 4.19 12.66
N VAL A 30 5.45 4.19 11.35
CA VAL A 30 6.08 3.17 10.50
C VAL A 30 7.61 3.26 10.57
N LYS A 31 8.15 4.48 10.56
CA LYS A 31 9.60 4.70 10.77
C LYS A 31 10.07 4.23 12.15
N LYS A 32 9.27 4.45 13.19
CA LYS A 32 9.58 4.00 14.55
C LYS A 32 9.65 2.48 14.64
N MET A 33 8.86 1.78 13.85
CA MET A 33 8.89 0.31 13.73
C MET A 33 10.04 -0.22 12.87
N GLY A 34 10.85 0.68 12.28
CA GLY A 34 12.03 0.31 11.50
C GLY A 34 11.81 0.15 10.01
N TYR A 35 10.64 0.53 9.49
CA TYR A 35 10.34 0.47 8.06
C TYR A 35 10.51 1.83 7.39
N ARG A 36 10.92 1.79 6.13
CA ARG A 36 10.96 2.97 5.27
C ARG A 36 9.66 3.07 4.47
N LEU A 37 9.05 4.24 4.49
CA LEU A 37 7.91 4.56 3.62
C LEU A 37 8.39 5.22 2.34
N PHE A 38 7.82 4.76 1.24
CA PHE A 38 7.96 5.36 -0.08
C PHE A 38 6.61 5.85 -0.57
N THR A 39 6.62 6.94 -1.29
CA THR A 39 5.45 7.49 -1.94
C THR A 39 5.51 7.28 -3.45
N VAL A 40 4.40 7.49 -4.13
CA VAL A 40 4.34 7.40 -5.60
C VAL A 40 5.33 8.35 -6.27
N GLU A 41 5.56 9.52 -5.67
CA GLU A 41 6.50 10.52 -6.18
C GLU A 41 7.97 10.03 -6.20
N GLU A 42 8.31 9.07 -5.36
CA GLU A 42 9.64 8.46 -5.31
C GLU A 42 9.81 7.29 -6.30
N MET A 43 8.75 6.91 -7.00
CA MET A 43 8.79 5.89 -8.06
C MET A 43 9.17 6.51 -9.41
N GLU A 44 9.69 5.70 -10.30
CA GLU A 44 10.03 6.13 -11.66
C GLU A 44 8.76 6.42 -12.48
N PRO A 45 8.51 7.68 -12.91
CA PRO A 45 7.31 8.05 -13.64
C PRO A 45 7.12 7.26 -14.95
N GLN A 46 8.21 6.90 -15.60
CA GLN A 46 8.18 6.11 -16.85
C GLN A 46 7.62 4.71 -16.61
N LYS A 47 7.98 4.06 -15.51
CA LYS A 47 7.44 2.75 -15.14
C LYS A 47 5.96 2.85 -14.78
N ILE A 48 5.57 3.85 -14.02
CA ILE A 48 4.16 4.09 -13.68
C ILE A 48 3.34 4.24 -14.97
N ASN A 49 3.80 5.05 -15.91
CA ASN A 49 3.11 5.25 -17.20
C ASN A 49 3.04 3.96 -18.02
N MET A 50 4.10 3.17 -18.05
CA MET A 50 4.13 1.89 -18.76
C MET A 50 3.04 0.93 -18.23
N TYR A 51 2.92 0.80 -16.93
CA TYR A 51 1.89 -0.05 -16.33
C TYR A 51 0.49 0.54 -16.44
N ALA A 52 0.35 1.84 -16.32
CA ALA A 52 -0.92 2.52 -16.51
C ALA A 52 -1.46 2.39 -17.95
N ASN A 53 -0.57 2.34 -18.94
CA ASN A 53 -0.95 2.14 -20.35
C ASN A 53 -1.49 0.74 -20.65
N GLN A 54 -1.30 -0.22 -19.78
CA GLN A 54 -1.89 -1.57 -19.90
C GLN A 54 -3.37 -1.59 -19.53
N LEU A 55 -3.88 -0.51 -18.93
CA LEU A 55 -5.28 -0.39 -18.59
C LEU A 55 -6.12 -0.11 -19.83
N GLU A 56 -7.28 -0.78 -19.92
CA GLU A 56 -8.26 -0.47 -20.95
C GLU A 56 -8.68 1.01 -20.87
N LYS A 57 -8.94 1.62 -22.04
CA LYS A 57 -9.25 3.06 -22.20
C LYS A 57 -10.42 3.59 -21.36
N ARG A 58 -11.14 2.74 -20.64
CA ARG A 58 -12.31 3.11 -19.82
C ARG A 58 -11.99 3.64 -18.42
N MET A 59 -10.72 3.61 -17.99
CA MET A 59 -10.33 4.19 -16.72
C MET A 59 -9.74 5.60 -16.93
N PHE A 60 -10.62 6.58 -17.10
CA PHE A 60 -10.31 7.92 -17.59
C PHE A 60 -9.85 8.93 -16.52
N TRP A 61 -9.58 8.51 -15.30
CA TRP A 61 -9.29 9.47 -14.25
C TRP A 61 -7.80 9.67 -14.11
N THR A 62 -7.33 10.86 -14.46
CA THR A 62 -5.91 11.22 -14.42
C THR A 62 -5.26 10.87 -13.08
N PHE A 63 -5.92 11.17 -11.97
CA PHE A 63 -5.42 10.88 -10.62
C PHE A 63 -5.49 9.39 -10.26
N GLY A 64 -6.52 8.70 -10.65
CA GLY A 64 -6.67 7.26 -10.44
C GLY A 64 -5.69 6.45 -11.27
N ARG A 65 -5.41 6.90 -12.47
CA ARG A 65 -4.48 6.25 -13.40
C ARG A 65 -3.07 6.15 -12.84
N GLU A 66 -2.55 7.20 -12.23
CA GLU A 66 -1.22 7.22 -11.60
C GLU A 66 -1.14 6.24 -10.44
N LEU A 67 -2.14 6.24 -9.55
CA LEU A 67 -2.20 5.33 -8.41
C LEU A 67 -2.29 3.87 -8.85
N ILE A 68 -3.11 3.57 -9.85
CA ILE A 68 -3.22 2.22 -10.40
C ILE A 68 -1.91 1.80 -11.06
N GLY A 69 -1.30 2.67 -11.85
CA GLY A 69 -0.01 2.41 -12.49
C GLY A 69 1.09 2.12 -11.47
N ALA A 70 1.16 2.91 -10.40
CA ALA A 70 2.09 2.70 -9.30
C ALA A 70 1.83 1.37 -8.57
N GLY A 71 0.57 1.05 -8.30
CA GLY A 71 0.17 -0.22 -7.67
C GLY A 71 0.54 -1.44 -8.53
N LEU A 72 0.26 -1.40 -9.81
CA LEU A 72 0.63 -2.47 -10.75
C LEU A 72 2.15 -2.63 -10.87
N CYS A 73 2.89 -1.53 -10.94
CA CYS A 73 4.34 -1.54 -10.94
C CYS A 73 4.89 -2.22 -9.67
N ALA A 74 4.35 -1.88 -8.51
CA ALA A 74 4.76 -2.47 -7.24
C ALA A 74 4.45 -3.98 -7.17
N ILE A 75 3.33 -4.43 -7.71
CA ILE A 75 2.98 -5.85 -7.78
C ILE A 75 3.96 -6.63 -8.67
N GLU A 76 4.38 -6.06 -9.79
CA GLU A 76 5.36 -6.70 -10.68
C GLU A 76 6.78 -6.69 -10.10
N GLU A 77 7.15 -5.63 -9.40
CA GLU A 77 8.43 -5.47 -8.70
C GLU A 77 8.31 -5.82 -7.20
N GLU A 78 7.54 -6.82 -6.84
CA GLU A 78 7.24 -7.19 -5.46
C GLU A 78 8.48 -7.43 -4.59
N PHE A 79 9.60 -7.84 -5.17
CA PHE A 79 10.87 -8.06 -4.47
C PHE A 79 11.44 -6.77 -3.83
N ARG A 80 10.99 -5.60 -4.25
CA ARG A 80 11.40 -4.29 -3.70
C ARG A 80 10.59 -3.88 -2.48
N TRP A 81 9.42 -4.50 -2.29
CA TRP A 81 8.41 -4.07 -1.32
C TRP A 81 8.09 -5.17 -0.33
N ASP A 82 8.01 -4.80 0.93
CA ASP A 82 7.54 -5.68 2.01
C ASP A 82 6.04 -5.53 2.25
N GLY A 83 5.48 -4.42 1.83
CA GLY A 83 4.05 -4.16 1.91
C GLY A 83 3.63 -2.92 1.14
N MET A 84 2.33 -2.77 0.96
CA MET A 84 1.71 -1.64 0.30
C MET A 84 0.48 -1.17 1.09
N ILE A 85 0.39 0.12 1.31
CA ILE A 85 -0.74 0.77 1.98
C ILE A 85 -1.45 1.68 0.99
N PHE A 86 -2.75 1.48 0.79
CA PHE A 86 -3.59 2.44 0.09
C PHE A 86 -4.23 3.37 1.11
N LEU A 87 -3.85 4.64 1.07
CA LEU A 87 -4.31 5.67 1.98
C LEU A 87 -5.28 6.62 1.30
N SER A 88 -6.47 6.76 1.84
CA SER A 88 -7.46 7.73 1.41
C SER A 88 -8.04 8.49 2.59
N SER A 89 -8.23 9.79 2.41
CA SER A 89 -9.02 10.61 3.32
C SER A 89 -10.46 10.70 2.80
N PHE A 90 -11.40 10.44 3.67
CA PHE A 90 -12.84 10.34 3.36
C PHE A 90 -13.18 9.18 2.41
N ALA A 91 -14.36 8.62 2.58
CA ALA A 91 -14.87 7.54 1.72
C ALA A 91 -15.20 8.07 0.31
N CYS A 92 -14.17 8.45 -0.44
CA CYS A 92 -14.32 8.77 -1.86
C CYS A 92 -14.64 7.48 -2.62
N GLY A 93 -15.79 7.43 -3.26
CA GLY A 93 -16.21 6.25 -4.04
C GLY A 93 -15.19 5.87 -5.12
N LEU A 94 -14.49 6.86 -5.67
CA LEU A 94 -13.46 6.66 -6.67
C LEU A 94 -12.22 5.94 -6.09
N ASP A 95 -11.75 6.38 -4.94
CA ASP A 95 -10.61 5.75 -4.26
C ASP A 95 -10.93 4.31 -3.84
N SER A 96 -12.17 4.05 -3.45
CA SER A 96 -12.64 2.69 -3.13
C SER A 96 -12.56 1.75 -4.34
N ILE A 97 -12.92 2.23 -5.53
CA ILE A 97 -12.82 1.46 -6.78
C ILE A 97 -11.36 1.17 -7.13
N ILE A 98 -10.47 2.16 -6.99
CA ILE A 98 -9.04 2.00 -7.25
C ILE A 98 -8.43 0.99 -6.28
N ALA A 99 -8.70 1.13 -5.00
CA ALA A 99 -8.21 0.23 -3.96
C ALA A 99 -8.68 -1.22 -4.20
N ASP A 100 -9.95 -1.42 -4.52
CA ASP A 100 -10.51 -2.74 -4.85
C ASP A 100 -9.86 -3.35 -6.09
N PHE A 101 -9.62 -2.55 -7.13
CA PHE A 101 -8.92 -3.02 -8.33
C PHE A 101 -7.51 -3.52 -8.01
N ILE A 102 -6.74 -2.75 -7.24
CA ILE A 102 -5.38 -3.12 -6.82
C ILE A 102 -5.42 -4.38 -5.97
N GLU A 103 -6.33 -4.44 -5.01
CA GLU A 103 -6.49 -5.60 -4.13
C GLU A 103 -6.78 -6.89 -4.91
N ARG A 104 -7.66 -6.84 -5.90
CA ARG A 104 -7.94 -7.99 -6.78
C ARG A 104 -6.72 -8.44 -7.57
N LYS A 105 -5.90 -7.51 -8.03
CA LYS A 105 -4.65 -7.84 -8.71
C LYS A 105 -3.65 -8.53 -7.78
N ILE A 106 -3.52 -8.04 -6.55
CA ILE A 106 -2.68 -8.64 -5.53
C ILE A 106 -3.16 -10.05 -5.18
N ARG A 107 -4.47 -10.25 -5.00
CA ARG A 107 -5.05 -11.58 -4.70
C ARG A 107 -4.74 -12.61 -5.78
N ARG A 108 -4.73 -12.22 -7.03
CA ARG A 108 -4.41 -13.12 -8.16
C ARG A 108 -2.95 -13.56 -8.16
N LYS A 109 -2.04 -12.70 -7.75
CA LYS A 109 -0.60 -13.03 -7.61
C LYS A 109 -0.24 -13.62 -6.26
N GLY A 110 -0.99 -13.31 -5.23
CA GLY A 110 -0.88 -13.89 -3.90
C GLY A 110 0.36 -13.48 -3.10
N THR A 111 0.97 -12.34 -3.37
CA THR A 111 2.34 -12.09 -2.97
C THR A 111 2.54 -10.92 -2.00
N LEU A 112 2.04 -9.74 -2.31
CA LEU A 112 2.37 -8.53 -1.57
C LEU A 112 1.35 -8.25 -0.45
N PRO A 113 1.76 -8.11 0.82
CA PRO A 113 0.89 -7.63 1.89
C PRO A 113 0.29 -6.27 1.54
N PHE A 114 -1.02 -6.16 1.66
CA PHE A 114 -1.77 -4.98 1.29
C PHE A 114 -2.75 -4.56 2.36
N MET A 115 -2.79 -3.27 2.68
CA MET A 115 -3.75 -2.68 3.62
C MET A 115 -4.41 -1.47 2.98
N GLN A 116 -5.73 -1.39 3.08
CA GLN A 116 -6.49 -0.18 2.80
C GLN A 116 -6.69 0.60 4.10
N LEU A 117 -6.31 1.86 4.13
CA LEU A 117 -6.48 2.76 5.26
C LEU A 117 -7.30 3.96 4.84
N PHE A 118 -8.57 3.97 5.24
CA PHE A 118 -9.46 5.10 5.04
C PHE A 118 -9.52 5.92 6.33
N ILE A 119 -9.14 7.19 6.24
CA ILE A 119 -9.11 8.11 7.36
C ILE A 119 -10.23 9.12 7.19
N ASP A 120 -11.06 9.27 8.21
CA ASP A 120 -12.10 10.28 8.32
C ASP A 120 -11.96 11.06 9.64
N GLU A 121 -12.80 12.06 9.84
CA GLU A 121 -12.84 12.87 11.06
C GLU A 121 -13.20 12.06 12.33
N HIS A 122 -13.73 10.86 12.18
CA HIS A 122 -14.06 9.94 13.28
C HIS A 122 -12.97 8.91 13.53
N THR A 123 -11.96 8.83 12.68
CA THR A 123 -10.87 7.88 12.82
C THR A 123 -9.94 8.34 13.93
N GLY A 124 -9.99 7.69 15.07
CA GLY A 124 -9.12 7.98 16.21
C GLY A 124 -7.70 7.50 15.97
N GLU A 125 -6.74 8.17 16.61
CA GLU A 125 -5.32 7.81 16.56
C GLU A 125 -5.07 6.36 16.98
N ALA A 126 -5.73 5.90 18.02
CA ALA A 126 -5.62 4.52 18.51
C ALA A 126 -6.07 3.48 17.47
N GLY A 127 -7.11 3.79 16.68
CA GLY A 127 -7.58 2.90 15.60
C GLY A 127 -6.57 2.78 14.46
N ILE A 128 -5.91 3.88 14.10
CA ILE A 128 -4.85 3.90 13.09
C ILE A 128 -3.66 3.08 13.58
N ASP A 129 -3.23 3.29 14.82
CA ASP A 129 -2.11 2.58 15.43
C ASP A 129 -2.31 1.06 15.41
N THR A 130 -3.46 0.60 15.85
CA THR A 130 -3.79 -0.82 15.90
C THR A 130 -3.74 -1.45 14.50
N ARG A 131 -4.24 -0.75 13.49
CA ARG A 131 -4.22 -1.24 12.11
C ARG A 131 -2.82 -1.30 11.53
N ILE A 132 -1.99 -0.29 11.79
CA ILE A 132 -0.60 -0.26 11.34
C ILE A 132 0.20 -1.37 12.04
N GLU A 133 0.05 -1.54 13.34
CA GLU A 133 0.71 -2.61 14.08
C GLU A 133 0.33 -4.00 13.56
N ALA A 134 -0.94 -4.25 13.32
CA ALA A 134 -1.42 -5.50 12.73
C ALA A 134 -0.86 -5.74 11.33
N PHE A 135 -0.74 -4.71 10.53
CA PHE A 135 -0.15 -4.79 9.19
C PHE A 135 1.34 -5.13 9.23
N ILE A 136 2.09 -4.47 10.10
CA ILE A 136 3.53 -4.78 10.29
C ILE A 136 3.71 -6.20 10.81
N GLU A 137 2.91 -6.63 11.78
CA GLU A 137 2.94 -8.02 12.28
C GLU A 137 2.69 -9.03 11.14
N MET A 138 1.75 -8.75 10.25
CA MET A 138 1.48 -9.60 9.08
C MET A 138 2.69 -9.68 8.14
N ILE A 139 3.38 -8.56 7.91
CA ILE A 139 4.62 -8.53 7.11
C ILE A 139 5.70 -9.39 7.77
N GLU A 140 5.90 -9.27 9.08
CA GLU A 140 6.90 -10.02 9.82
C GLU A 140 6.61 -11.51 9.82
N ARG A 141 5.37 -11.91 10.09
CA ARG A 141 4.93 -13.31 9.99
C ARG A 141 5.19 -13.90 8.60
N ARG A 142 4.92 -13.16 7.56
CA ARG A 142 5.15 -13.62 6.20
C ARG A 142 6.63 -13.89 5.92
N ARG A 143 7.53 -13.10 6.49
CA ARG A 143 8.97 -13.35 6.41
C ARG A 143 9.37 -14.62 7.12
N ASP A 144 8.88 -14.83 8.32
CA ASP A 144 9.19 -15.99 9.15
C ASP A 144 8.71 -17.29 8.50
N TYR A 145 7.57 -17.27 7.83
CA TYR A 145 6.99 -18.44 7.14
C TYR A 145 7.41 -18.60 5.67
N GLY A 146 8.44 -17.86 5.22
CA GLY A 146 9.03 -18.02 3.89
C GLY A 146 8.07 -17.75 2.72
N GLY A 147 7.09 -16.87 2.90
CA GLY A 147 6.14 -16.51 1.85
C GLY A 147 4.95 -17.46 1.66
N ASN A 148 4.77 -18.46 2.54
CA ASN A 148 3.64 -19.38 2.51
C ASN A 148 2.33 -18.78 3.09
N LEU A 149 2.32 -17.50 3.39
CA LEU A 149 1.13 -16.79 3.82
C LEU A 149 0.55 -15.95 2.67
N SER A 150 -0.78 -15.91 2.60
CA SER A 150 -1.47 -14.98 1.72
C SER A 150 -1.18 -13.53 2.12
N PRO A 151 -1.47 -12.54 1.26
CA PRO A 151 -1.39 -11.12 1.61
C PRO A 151 -2.23 -10.72 2.82
N TYR A 152 -3.12 -11.59 3.26
CA TYR A 152 -4.05 -11.40 4.38
C TYR A 152 -3.71 -12.25 5.62
N GLY A 153 -2.55 -12.90 5.64
CA GLY A 153 -2.10 -13.71 6.78
C GLY A 153 -2.68 -15.11 6.86
N GLU A 154 -3.40 -15.57 5.84
CA GLU A 154 -3.90 -16.94 5.76
C GLU A 154 -2.83 -17.88 5.20
N CYS A 155 -2.69 -19.08 5.77
CA CYS A 155 -1.78 -20.09 5.25
C CYS A 155 -2.22 -20.54 3.84
N VAL A 156 -1.36 -20.33 2.85
CA VAL A 156 -1.59 -20.80 1.49
C VAL A 156 -0.84 -22.13 1.35
N TYR A 157 -1.61 -23.22 1.38
CA TYR A 157 -1.08 -24.53 1.00
C TYR A 157 -0.95 -24.54 -0.53
N ARG A 158 0.25 -24.47 -1.04
CA ARG A 158 0.49 -24.81 -2.44
C ARG A 158 0.37 -26.34 -2.56
N SER A 159 -0.72 -26.76 -3.13
CA SER A 159 -0.87 -28.13 -3.63
C SER A 159 0.06 -28.38 -4.81
#